data_e75c8a6a006c89bf5d6f93e3dd284981
#
_entry.id   e75c8a6a006c89bf5d6f93e3dd284981
#
_cell.length_a   1.000
_cell.length_b   1.000
_cell.length_c   1.000
_cell.angle_alpha   90.00
_cell.angle_beta   90.00
_cell.angle_gamma   90.00
#
_symmetry.space_group_name_H-M   'P 1'
#
loop_
_entity.id
_entity.type
_entity.pdbx_description
1 polymer ?
#
loop_
_entity_poly.entity_id
_entity_poly.type
_entity_poly.pdbx_seq_one_letter_code
_entity_poly.pdbx_strand_id
1 'polypeptide(L)'
;MMKDEKDLRLRTKKFARRIIRLYVALPKNDAVAQVLGKQALRAGTSIGANYREAQRARSKLEFISKIGDCLKEADETLYWLELLLEENFLPARRLQPLLNETNELLAILTTISKRAKGLE
;
A
#
# COMPACT_ATOMS: atom_id res chain seq x y z
N MET A 1 -13.58 17.91 4.49
CA MET A 1 -13.02 16.58 4.23
C MET A 1 -13.86 15.53 4.94
N MET A 2 -14.24 14.50 4.24
CA MET A 2 -15.01 13.41 4.81
C MET A 2 -14.12 12.59 5.75
N LYS A 3 -14.75 11.99 6.75
CA LYS A 3 -14.04 11.19 7.76
C LYS A 3 -13.20 10.08 7.13
N ASP A 4 -13.77 9.36 6.15
CA ASP A 4 -13.08 8.26 5.50
C ASP A 4 -11.81 8.70 4.76
N GLU A 5 -11.86 9.87 4.12
CA GLU A 5 -10.68 10.42 3.44
C GLU A 5 -9.58 10.78 4.43
N LYS A 6 -9.97 11.35 5.57
CA LYS A 6 -9.00 11.70 6.61
C LYS A 6 -8.40 10.45 7.22
N ASP A 7 -9.22 9.45 7.52
CA ASP A 7 -8.76 8.19 8.09
C ASP A 7 -7.80 7.49 7.12
N LEU A 8 -8.12 7.49 5.83
CA LEU A 8 -7.30 6.82 4.83
C LEU A 8 -5.95 7.52 4.65
N ARG A 9 -5.92 8.84 4.74
CA ARG A 9 -4.66 9.59 4.67
C ARG A 9 -3.73 9.20 5.82
N LEU A 10 -4.26 9.15 7.03
CA LEU A 10 -3.51 8.74 8.23
C LEU A 10 -3.16 7.25 8.17
N ARG A 11 -4.11 6.44 7.73
CA ARG A 11 -3.97 4.99 7.67
C ARG A 11 -2.88 4.57 6.68
N THR A 12 -2.83 5.19 5.50
CA THR A 12 -1.81 4.89 4.50
C THR A 12 -0.43 5.37 4.94
N LYS A 13 -0.34 6.47 5.68
CA LYS A 13 0.93 6.93 6.25
C LYS A 13 1.42 5.97 7.33
N LYS A 14 0.53 5.52 8.20
CA LYS A 14 0.85 4.54 9.24
C LYS A 14 1.34 3.24 8.61
N PHE A 15 0.67 2.80 7.53
CA PHE A 15 1.07 1.62 6.78
C PHE A 15 2.48 1.78 6.22
N ALA A 16 2.78 2.93 5.60
CA ALA A 16 4.11 3.21 5.06
C ALA A 16 5.20 3.09 6.14
N ARG A 17 4.93 3.60 7.35
CA ARG A 17 5.87 3.49 8.46
C ARG A 17 6.10 2.05 8.87
N ARG A 18 5.05 1.23 8.84
CA ARG A 18 5.17 -0.21 9.15
C ARG A 18 6.01 -0.93 8.09
N ILE A 19 5.85 -0.56 6.82
CA ILE A 19 6.65 -1.11 5.72
C ILE A 19 8.12 -0.74 5.89
N ILE A 20 8.41 0.51 6.28
CA ILE A 20 9.79 0.95 6.55
C ILE A 20 10.42 0.07 7.65
N ARG A 21 9.69 -0.17 8.73
CA ARG A 21 10.19 -1.01 9.82
C ARG A 21 10.39 -2.45 9.39
N LEU A 22 9.51 -2.95 8.53
CA LEU A 22 9.65 -4.28 7.95
C LEU A 22 10.96 -4.38 7.18
N TYR A 23 11.22 -3.41 6.31
CA TYR A 23 12.44 -3.38 5.51
C TYR A 23 13.69 -3.40 6.40
N VAL A 24 13.70 -2.56 7.43
CA VAL A 24 14.82 -2.47 8.36
C VAL A 24 15.08 -3.80 9.08
N ALA A 25 14.02 -4.59 9.29
CA ALA A 25 14.13 -5.88 9.98
C ALA A 25 14.62 -7.02 9.07
N LEU A 26 14.65 -6.82 7.75
CA LEU A 26 15.09 -7.87 6.82
C LEU A 26 16.59 -8.14 6.94
N PRO A 27 17.02 -9.39 6.65
CA PRO A 27 18.45 -9.75 6.71
C PRO A 27 19.27 -8.85 5.75
N LYS A 28 20.23 -8.14 6.31
CA LYS A 28 21.02 -7.16 5.54
C LYS A 28 21.99 -7.81 4.57
N ASN A 29 22.44 -9.02 4.87
CA ASN A 29 23.41 -9.72 4.05
C ASN A 29 22.79 -10.69 3.05
N ASP A 30 21.47 -10.74 2.97
CA ASP A 30 20.76 -11.59 2.00
C ASP A 30 20.35 -10.72 0.81
N ALA A 31 20.96 -11.01 -0.35
CA ALA A 31 20.71 -10.20 -1.56
C ALA A 31 19.26 -10.27 -2.01
N VAL A 32 18.63 -11.45 -1.93
CA VAL A 32 17.24 -11.63 -2.38
C VAL A 32 16.29 -10.87 -1.45
N ALA A 33 16.48 -11.03 -0.13
CA ALA A 33 15.67 -10.30 0.85
C ALA A 33 15.76 -8.78 0.61
N GLN A 34 16.96 -8.28 0.31
CA GLN A 34 17.15 -6.85 0.05
C GLN A 34 16.44 -6.39 -1.22
N VAL A 35 16.50 -7.18 -2.29
CA VAL A 35 15.81 -6.84 -3.55
C VAL A 35 14.29 -6.81 -3.34
N LEU A 36 13.74 -7.87 -2.76
CA LEU A 36 12.30 -7.95 -2.51
C LEU A 36 11.85 -6.87 -1.52
N GLY A 37 12.66 -6.64 -0.48
CA GLY A 37 12.38 -5.62 0.52
C GLY A 37 12.32 -4.22 -0.06
N LYS A 38 13.24 -3.89 -0.96
CA LYS A 38 13.24 -2.58 -1.64
C LYS A 38 12.00 -2.38 -2.48
N GLN A 39 11.54 -3.43 -3.16
CA GLN A 39 10.30 -3.34 -3.93
C GLN A 39 9.09 -3.12 -3.02
N ALA A 40 9.02 -3.84 -1.91
CA ALA A 40 7.95 -3.65 -0.93
C ALA A 40 7.99 -2.24 -0.33
N LEU A 41 9.20 -1.74 -0.04
CA LEU A 41 9.39 -0.40 0.50
C LEU A 41 8.89 0.66 -0.48
N ARG A 42 9.30 0.57 -1.74
CA ARG A 42 8.87 1.51 -2.79
C ARG A 42 7.35 1.47 -2.97
N ALA A 43 6.80 0.28 -3.18
CA ALA A 43 5.37 0.14 -3.44
C ALA A 43 4.52 0.53 -2.22
N GLY A 44 4.91 0.05 -1.04
CA GLY A 44 4.15 0.28 0.20
C GLY A 44 4.12 1.74 0.64
N THR A 45 5.20 2.49 0.39
CA THR A 45 5.21 3.92 0.72
C THR A 45 4.52 4.76 -0.36
N SER A 46 4.40 4.23 -1.58
CA SER A 46 3.77 4.93 -2.69
C SER A 46 2.24 4.97 -2.59
N ILE A 47 1.62 4.05 -1.85
CA ILE A 47 0.16 4.04 -1.67
C ILE A 47 -0.29 5.38 -1.09
N GLY A 48 0.26 5.77 0.05
CA GLY A 48 -0.10 7.02 0.71
C GLY A 48 0.32 8.25 -0.07
N ALA A 49 1.48 8.20 -0.74
CA ALA A 49 1.95 9.31 -1.55
C ALA A 49 0.96 9.60 -2.70
N ASN A 50 0.51 8.56 -3.39
CA ASN A 50 -0.48 8.71 -4.47
C ASN A 50 -1.84 9.13 -3.93
N TYR A 51 -2.22 8.66 -2.75
CA TYR A 51 -3.49 9.05 -2.16
C TYR A 51 -3.51 10.56 -1.84
N ARG A 52 -2.41 11.11 -1.35
CA ARG A 52 -2.30 12.57 -1.14
C ARG A 52 -2.45 13.35 -2.43
N GLU A 53 -1.87 12.84 -3.52
CA GLU A 53 -2.03 13.46 -4.83
C GLU A 53 -3.48 13.38 -5.29
N ALA A 54 -4.17 12.25 -5.04
CA ALA A 54 -5.57 12.11 -5.35
C ALA A 54 -6.42 13.16 -4.63
N GLN A 55 -6.12 13.41 -3.35
CA GLN A 55 -6.85 14.42 -2.55
C GLN A 55 -6.66 15.84 -3.10
N ARG A 56 -5.59 16.09 -3.84
CA ARG A 56 -5.29 17.39 -4.44
C ARG A 56 -5.66 17.45 -5.93
N ALA A 57 -6.36 16.44 -6.43
CA ALA A 57 -6.73 16.37 -7.83
C ALA A 57 -7.62 17.55 -8.23
N ARG A 58 -7.41 18.06 -9.43
CA ARG A 58 -8.13 19.23 -9.95
C ARG A 58 -9.38 18.86 -10.72
N SER A 59 -9.59 17.58 -10.99
CA SER A 59 -10.74 17.08 -11.72
C SER A 59 -11.09 15.69 -11.25
N LYS A 60 -12.32 15.26 -11.56
CA LYS A 60 -12.79 13.91 -11.25
C LYS A 60 -11.93 12.86 -11.97
N LEU A 61 -11.59 13.14 -13.24
CA LEU A 61 -10.77 12.22 -14.03
C LEU A 61 -9.37 12.06 -13.43
N GLU A 62 -8.77 13.17 -12.97
CA GLU A 62 -7.47 13.12 -12.32
C GLU A 62 -7.56 12.34 -11.00
N PHE A 63 -8.63 12.56 -10.22
CA PHE A 63 -8.85 11.82 -8.97
C PHE A 63 -8.94 10.32 -9.24
N ILE A 64 -9.73 9.91 -10.22
CA ILE A 64 -9.89 8.50 -10.60
C ILE A 64 -8.54 7.90 -11.01
N SER A 65 -7.77 8.64 -11.80
CA SER A 65 -6.44 8.20 -12.23
C SER A 65 -5.50 7.98 -11.05
N LYS A 66 -5.48 8.91 -10.10
CA LYS A 66 -4.60 8.81 -8.93
C LYS A 66 -5.03 7.69 -7.98
N ILE A 67 -6.34 7.46 -7.83
CA ILE A 67 -6.83 6.32 -7.05
C ILE A 67 -6.41 5.02 -7.75
N GLY A 68 -6.43 4.97 -9.07
CA GLY A 68 -5.91 3.84 -9.84
C GLY A 68 -4.44 3.56 -9.55
N ASP A 69 -3.64 4.62 -9.41
CA ASP A 69 -2.23 4.48 -9.03
C ASP A 69 -2.09 3.91 -7.62
N CYS A 70 -2.94 4.34 -6.69
CA CYS A 70 -2.95 3.77 -5.33
C CYS A 70 -3.24 2.27 -5.36
N LEU A 71 -4.24 1.87 -6.14
CA LEU A 71 -4.61 0.45 -6.30
C LEU A 71 -3.46 -0.37 -6.87
N LYS A 72 -2.80 0.16 -7.88
CA LYS A 72 -1.67 -0.50 -8.51
C LYS A 72 -0.54 -0.71 -7.49
N GLU A 73 -0.20 0.30 -6.71
CA GLU A 73 0.85 0.21 -5.72
C GLU A 73 0.48 -0.74 -4.57
N ALA A 74 -0.79 -0.75 -4.16
CA ALA A 74 -1.26 -1.68 -3.13
C ALA A 74 -1.19 -3.13 -3.61
N ASP A 75 -1.56 -3.38 -4.86
CA ASP A 75 -1.50 -4.71 -5.45
C ASP A 75 -0.05 -5.20 -5.56
N GLU A 76 0.87 -4.33 -5.98
CA GLU A 76 2.29 -4.66 -6.02
C GLU A 76 2.84 -4.94 -4.61
N THR A 77 2.43 -4.13 -3.64
CA THR A 77 2.84 -4.34 -2.24
C THR A 77 2.42 -5.72 -1.74
N LEU A 78 1.20 -6.11 -2.04
CA LEU A 78 0.68 -7.42 -1.65
C LEU A 78 1.57 -8.53 -2.22
N TYR A 79 1.91 -8.42 -3.49
CA TYR A 79 2.77 -9.41 -4.17
C TYR A 79 4.14 -9.54 -3.49
N TRP A 80 4.81 -8.41 -3.22
CA TRP A 80 6.13 -8.45 -2.59
C TRP A 80 6.07 -8.99 -1.17
N LEU A 81 5.03 -8.66 -0.41
CA LEU A 81 4.85 -9.18 0.94
C LEU A 81 4.57 -10.69 0.93
N GLU A 82 3.81 -11.17 -0.05
CA GLU A 82 3.55 -12.60 -0.22
C GLU A 82 4.86 -13.36 -0.47
N LEU A 83 5.71 -12.83 -1.33
CA LEU A 83 7.01 -13.46 -1.61
C LEU A 83 7.89 -13.50 -0.36
N LEU A 84 7.94 -12.40 0.40
CA LEU A 84 8.72 -12.36 1.63
C LEU A 84 8.22 -13.39 2.65
N LEU A 85 6.91 -13.59 2.73
CA LEU A 85 6.31 -14.57 3.61
C LEU A 85 6.60 -16.00 3.14
N GLU A 86 6.35 -16.28 1.87
CA GLU A 86 6.50 -17.63 1.30
C GLU A 86 7.95 -18.11 1.33
N GLU A 87 8.91 -17.19 1.15
CA GLU A 87 10.34 -17.51 1.22
C GLU A 87 10.91 -17.41 2.62
N ASN A 88 10.08 -17.20 3.62
CA ASN A 88 10.43 -17.21 5.03
C ASN A 88 11.53 -16.22 5.44
N PHE A 89 11.57 -15.05 4.81
CA PHE A 89 12.55 -14.00 5.17
C PHE A 89 12.24 -13.35 6.53
N LEU A 90 10.98 -13.39 6.95
CA LEU A 90 10.53 -12.96 8.27
C LEU A 90 9.40 -13.88 8.72
N PRO A 91 9.17 -14.00 10.04
CA PRO A 91 8.09 -14.86 10.53
C PRO A 91 6.71 -14.32 10.15
N ALA A 92 5.77 -15.25 10.00
CA ALA A 92 4.39 -14.92 9.61
C ALA A 92 3.75 -13.87 10.53
N ARG A 93 4.07 -13.90 11.84
CA ARG A 93 3.52 -12.92 12.78
C ARG A 93 3.92 -11.47 12.45
N ARG A 94 5.02 -11.29 11.72
CA ARG A 94 5.47 -9.96 11.27
C ARG A 94 4.85 -9.55 9.95
N LEU A 95 4.61 -10.51 9.07
CA LEU A 95 4.14 -10.26 7.70
C LEU A 95 2.62 -10.32 7.56
N GLN A 96 1.97 -11.28 8.24
CA GLN A 96 0.53 -11.48 8.08
C GLN A 96 -0.30 -10.23 8.40
N PRO A 97 -0.01 -9.47 9.48
CA PRO A 97 -0.77 -8.24 9.74
C PRO A 97 -0.65 -7.21 8.62
N LEU A 98 0.51 -7.13 7.95
CA LEU A 98 0.70 -6.23 6.82
C LEU A 98 -0.03 -6.70 5.58
N LEU A 99 -0.06 -8.02 5.34
CA LEU A 99 -0.85 -8.60 4.25
C LEU A 99 -2.33 -8.29 4.46
N ASN A 100 -2.82 -8.48 5.67
CA ASN A 100 -4.21 -8.21 6.02
C ASN A 100 -4.55 -6.73 5.80
N GLU A 101 -3.68 -5.82 6.24
CA GLU A 101 -3.90 -4.39 6.06
C GLU A 101 -3.87 -4.00 4.59
N THR A 102 -2.97 -4.60 3.81
CA THR A 102 -2.90 -4.34 2.36
C THR A 102 -4.21 -4.73 1.68
N ASN A 103 -4.77 -5.89 2.03
CA ASN A 103 -6.05 -6.33 1.49
C ASN A 103 -7.19 -5.40 1.87
N GLU A 104 -7.20 -4.86 3.10
CA GLU A 104 -8.20 -3.90 3.51
C GLU A 104 -8.06 -2.58 2.75
N LEU A 105 -6.83 -2.11 2.55
CA LEU A 105 -6.59 -0.90 1.75
C LEU A 105 -7.04 -1.08 0.31
N LEU A 106 -6.78 -2.25 -0.27
CA LEU A 106 -7.26 -2.58 -1.62
C LEU A 106 -8.78 -2.50 -1.71
N ALA A 107 -9.48 -3.06 -0.72
CA ALA A 107 -10.95 -3.05 -0.70
C ALA A 107 -11.49 -1.62 -0.59
N ILE A 108 -10.92 -0.82 0.31
CA ILE A 108 -11.34 0.57 0.50
C ILE A 108 -11.10 1.39 -0.77
N LEU A 109 -9.91 1.28 -1.35
CA LEU A 109 -9.55 2.03 -2.56
C LEU A 109 -10.39 1.61 -3.76
N THR A 110 -10.72 0.33 -3.86
CA THR A 110 -11.60 -0.18 -4.91
C THR A 110 -13.00 0.45 -4.80
N THR A 111 -13.53 0.53 -3.57
CA THR A 111 -14.83 1.16 -3.32
C THR A 111 -14.80 2.65 -3.71
N ILE A 112 -13.73 3.36 -3.32
CA ILE A 112 -13.57 4.78 -3.68
C ILE A 112 -13.53 4.93 -5.20
N SER A 113 -12.79 4.07 -5.89
CA SER A 113 -12.69 4.11 -7.35
C SER A 113 -14.05 3.92 -8.01
N LYS A 114 -14.82 2.91 -7.56
CA LYS A 114 -16.16 2.62 -8.10
C LYS A 114 -17.11 3.79 -7.88
N ARG A 115 -17.11 4.36 -6.69
CA ARG A 115 -17.96 5.52 -6.38
C ARG A 115 -17.63 6.70 -7.29
N ALA A 116 -16.35 7.00 -7.44
CA ALA A 116 -15.90 8.11 -8.28
C ALA A 116 -16.30 7.91 -9.74
N LYS A 117 -16.34 6.66 -10.20
CA LYS A 117 -16.76 6.32 -11.57
C LYS A 117 -18.28 6.19 -11.73
N GLY A 118 -19.03 6.25 -10.64
CA GLY A 118 -20.48 6.05 -10.67
C GLY A 118 -20.90 4.61 -10.91
N LEU A 119 -20.09 3.64 -10.48
CA LEU A 119 -20.32 2.23 -10.72
C LEU A 119 -20.92 1.47 -9.53
N GLU A 120 -21.40 2.18 -8.54
CA GLU A 120 -22.08 1.54 -7.40
C GLU A 120 -23.53 1.29 -7.66
#